data_9daa4773d59fbe25e2394b0e13ea2848
#
_entry.id   9daa4773d59fbe25e2394b0e13ea2848
#
_cell.length_a   1.000
_cell.length_b   1.000
_cell.length_c   1.000
_cell.angle_alpha   90.00
_cell.angle_beta   90.00
_cell.angle_gamma   90.00
#
_symmetry.space_group_name_H-M   'P 1'
#
loop_
_entity.id
_entity.type
_entity.pdbx_description
1 polymer ?
#
loop_
_entity_poly.entity_id
_entity_poly.type
_entity_poly.pdbx_seq_one_letter_code
_entity_poly.pdbx_strand_id
1 'polypeptide(L)'
;MANILAVDDNIELCKLIRTALERDGHRVETRLSGAELTEQLCHWADCILLDVMMPGEDGFAVCRRIRGLTDAPILFLTARTDEASILEGLGIGADDYLAKPFRVAELRARVAAHLRRQNRTPVHRLVRGGVSFDLSAREAAVGETPLPLTRSEYAICEHLALHAGQTFTKEQIYEAVFGIDGTADDTAVTQHIKNIRAKLRAAGVAEPETLLKTIWGVGYQWKNEG
;
A
#
# COMPACT_ATOMS: atom_id res chain seq x y z
N MET A 1 -10.84 -12.20 11.71
CA MET A 1 -11.00 -11.55 13.03
C MET A 1 -9.98 -10.45 13.09
N ALA A 2 -10.37 -9.22 13.36
CA ALA A 2 -9.52 -8.04 13.39
C ALA A 2 -9.78 -7.25 14.67
N ASN A 3 -8.82 -6.43 15.08
CA ASN A 3 -8.88 -5.54 16.23
C ASN A 3 -9.28 -4.14 15.77
N ILE A 4 -10.38 -3.62 16.26
CA ILE A 4 -10.91 -2.30 15.86
C ILE A 4 -10.91 -1.38 17.07
N LEU A 5 -10.35 -0.19 16.89
CA LEU A 5 -10.36 0.85 17.89
C LEU A 5 -11.34 1.95 17.46
N ALA A 6 -12.36 2.22 18.27
CA ALA A 6 -13.32 3.30 18.04
C ALA A 6 -13.14 4.39 19.09
N VAL A 7 -13.01 5.63 18.64
CA VAL A 7 -12.78 6.81 19.48
C VAL A 7 -13.86 7.85 19.16
N ASP A 8 -14.75 8.09 20.13
CA ASP A 8 -15.90 8.98 19.97
C ASP A 8 -16.39 9.38 21.37
N ASP A 9 -16.65 10.63 21.63
CA ASP A 9 -17.11 11.10 22.94
C ASP A 9 -18.56 10.68 23.27
N ASN A 10 -19.30 10.21 22.25
CA ASN A 10 -20.64 9.69 22.42
C ASN A 10 -20.61 8.19 22.80
N ILE A 11 -20.84 7.92 24.08
CA ILE A 11 -20.83 6.55 24.63
C ILE A 11 -21.87 5.61 23.95
N GLU A 12 -23.02 6.13 23.55
CA GLU A 12 -24.06 5.32 22.90
C GLU A 12 -23.64 4.95 21.47
N LEU A 13 -22.96 5.84 20.76
CA LEU A 13 -22.39 5.55 19.45
C LEU A 13 -21.25 4.51 19.57
N CYS A 14 -20.38 4.64 20.57
CA CYS A 14 -19.37 3.65 20.88
C CYS A 14 -19.97 2.26 21.13
N LYS A 15 -21.04 2.16 21.91
CA LYS A 15 -21.77 0.89 22.14
C LYS A 15 -22.37 0.33 20.86
N LEU A 16 -22.98 1.17 20.03
CA LEU A 16 -23.55 0.78 18.74
C LEU A 16 -22.47 0.20 17.82
N ILE A 17 -21.34 0.92 17.66
CA ILE A 17 -20.20 0.50 16.85
C ILE A 17 -19.66 -0.85 17.35
N ARG A 18 -19.40 -0.97 18.65
CA ARG A 18 -18.93 -2.21 19.27
C ARG A 18 -19.87 -3.37 18.95
N THR A 19 -21.16 -3.23 19.27
CA THR A 19 -22.15 -4.29 19.05
C THR A 19 -22.21 -4.70 17.58
N ALA A 20 -22.14 -3.74 16.66
CA ALA A 20 -22.22 -4.01 15.23
C ALA A 20 -21.02 -4.79 14.70
N LEU A 21 -19.82 -4.42 15.11
CA LEU A 21 -18.57 -4.99 14.58
C LEU A 21 -18.19 -6.30 15.31
N GLU A 22 -18.54 -6.45 16.58
CA GLU A 22 -18.41 -7.73 17.29
C GLU A 22 -19.30 -8.83 16.69
N ARG A 23 -20.47 -8.49 16.17
CA ARG A 23 -21.32 -9.44 15.41
C ARG A 23 -20.66 -9.94 14.13
N ASP A 24 -19.71 -9.17 13.57
CA ASP A 24 -18.91 -9.57 12.41
C ASP A 24 -17.66 -10.38 12.80
N GLY A 25 -17.49 -10.70 14.09
CA GLY A 25 -16.37 -11.47 14.60
C GLY A 25 -15.10 -10.67 14.83
N HIS A 26 -15.19 -9.33 14.92
CA HIS A 26 -14.06 -8.46 15.28
C HIS A 26 -13.93 -8.32 16.81
N ARG A 27 -12.76 -7.88 17.28
CA ARG A 27 -12.55 -7.38 18.64
C ARG A 27 -12.64 -5.85 18.61
N VAL A 28 -13.42 -5.25 19.50
CA VAL A 28 -13.64 -3.80 19.49
C VAL A 28 -13.28 -3.19 20.84
N GLU A 29 -12.30 -2.31 20.83
CA GLU A 29 -12.00 -1.41 21.95
C GLU A 29 -12.59 -0.03 21.66
N THR A 30 -13.12 0.62 22.69
CA THR A 30 -13.68 1.98 22.57
C THR A 30 -13.02 2.93 23.55
N ARG A 31 -12.80 4.17 23.12
CA ARG A 31 -12.30 5.29 23.95
C ARG A 31 -13.20 6.48 23.75
N LEU A 32 -13.35 7.30 24.77
CA LEU A 32 -14.20 8.48 24.74
C LEU A 32 -13.43 9.77 24.45
N SER A 33 -12.11 9.68 24.35
CA SER A 33 -11.21 10.81 24.09
C SER A 33 -9.96 10.37 23.35
N GLY A 34 -9.43 11.24 22.49
CA GLY A 34 -8.12 11.06 21.85
C GLY A 34 -6.97 10.95 22.84
N ALA A 35 -7.08 11.57 24.03
CA ALA A 35 -6.07 11.50 25.08
C ALA A 35 -5.86 10.09 25.65
N GLU A 36 -6.83 9.19 25.49
CA GLU A 36 -6.73 7.80 25.94
C GLU A 36 -5.97 6.90 24.95
N LEU A 37 -5.57 7.41 23.79
CA LEU A 37 -4.86 6.66 22.77
C LEU A 37 -3.37 6.53 23.12
N THR A 38 -3.01 5.33 23.54
CA THR A 38 -1.61 4.96 23.77
C THR A 38 -0.99 4.34 22.52
N GLU A 39 0.34 4.36 22.45
CA GLU A 39 1.09 3.68 21.39
C GLU A 39 0.71 2.20 21.28
N GLN A 40 0.53 1.52 22.40
CA GLN A 40 0.11 0.10 22.43
C GLN A 40 -1.24 -0.11 21.78
N LEU A 41 -2.22 0.79 22.01
CA LEU A 41 -3.53 0.71 21.37
C LEU A 41 -3.46 0.98 19.86
N CYS A 42 -2.60 1.91 19.47
CA CYS A 42 -2.37 2.20 18.04
C CYS A 42 -1.76 1.01 17.31
N HIS A 43 -0.78 0.33 17.91
CA HIS A 43 -0.19 -0.90 17.35
C HIS A 43 -1.14 -2.11 17.42
N TRP A 44 -2.02 -2.18 18.41
CA TRP A 44 -2.99 -3.26 18.54
C TRP A 44 -4.10 -3.21 17.48
N ALA A 45 -4.44 -2.01 17.01
CA ALA A 45 -5.57 -1.80 16.12
C ALA A 45 -5.22 -2.18 14.67
N ASP A 46 -6.09 -2.98 14.05
CA ASP A 46 -6.09 -3.24 12.61
C ASP A 46 -6.95 -2.22 11.83
N CYS A 47 -7.76 -1.42 12.52
CA CYS A 47 -8.55 -0.32 11.96
C CYS A 47 -8.94 0.63 13.08
N ILE A 48 -8.86 1.93 12.82
CA ILE A 48 -9.22 3.00 13.76
C ILE A 48 -10.40 3.79 13.22
N LEU A 49 -11.47 3.87 14.00
CA LEU A 49 -12.61 4.75 13.77
C LEU A 49 -12.45 5.94 14.70
N LEU A 50 -12.37 7.14 14.15
CA LEU A 50 -12.01 8.34 14.91
C LEU A 50 -13.02 9.46 14.65
N ASP A 51 -13.71 9.91 15.70
CA ASP A 51 -14.54 11.09 15.60
C ASP A 51 -13.68 12.34 15.40
N VAL A 52 -14.14 13.22 14.51
CA VAL A 52 -13.49 14.51 14.27
C VAL A 52 -13.88 15.53 15.36
N MET A 53 -15.13 15.49 15.83
CA MET A 53 -15.71 16.52 16.69
C MET A 53 -15.69 16.08 18.16
N MET A 54 -14.51 15.96 18.77
CA MET A 54 -14.39 15.61 20.18
C MET A 54 -14.00 16.82 21.04
N PRO A 55 -14.46 16.90 22.31
CA PRO A 55 -14.01 17.91 23.25
C PRO A 55 -12.51 17.79 23.55
N GLY A 56 -11.83 18.93 23.61
CA GLY A 56 -10.40 19.02 23.93
C GLY A 56 -9.50 18.89 22.72
N GLU A 57 -9.11 17.69 22.32
CA GLU A 57 -8.28 17.44 21.13
C GLU A 57 -9.19 16.98 19.98
N ASP A 58 -9.23 17.72 18.87
CA ASP A 58 -10.02 17.33 17.71
C ASP A 58 -9.43 16.10 17.00
N GLY A 59 -10.28 15.37 16.26
CA GLY A 59 -9.85 14.13 15.59
C GLY A 59 -8.75 14.34 14.56
N PHE A 60 -8.64 15.52 13.95
CA PHE A 60 -7.54 15.82 13.03
C PHE A 60 -6.20 15.92 13.77
N ALA A 61 -6.16 16.56 14.94
CA ALA A 61 -4.98 16.63 15.77
C ALA A 61 -4.58 15.24 16.29
N VAL A 62 -5.56 14.45 16.72
CA VAL A 62 -5.35 13.04 17.11
C VAL A 62 -4.76 12.24 15.96
N CYS A 63 -5.33 12.32 14.75
CA CYS A 63 -4.86 11.62 13.57
C CYS A 63 -3.39 11.97 13.25
N ARG A 64 -3.05 13.26 13.22
CA ARG A 64 -1.65 13.70 13.02
C ARG A 64 -0.69 13.08 14.03
N ARG A 65 -1.10 13.03 15.31
CA ARG A 65 -0.29 12.47 16.39
C ARG A 65 -0.08 10.97 16.28
N ILE A 66 -1.12 10.22 15.92
CA ILE A 66 -1.06 8.76 15.90
C ILE A 66 -0.60 8.18 14.56
N ARG A 67 -0.62 8.95 13.46
CA ARG A 67 -0.28 8.43 12.13
C ARG A 67 1.15 7.89 12.04
N GLY A 68 2.08 8.45 12.77
CA GLY A 68 3.45 7.94 12.88
C GLY A 68 3.60 6.68 13.74
N LEU A 69 2.54 6.27 14.45
CA LEU A 69 2.54 5.13 15.37
C LEU A 69 1.84 3.89 14.79
N THR A 70 1.15 4.01 13.67
CA THR A 70 0.38 2.88 13.11
C THR A 70 0.19 3.00 11.60
N ASP A 71 0.21 1.84 10.92
CA ASP A 71 -0.18 1.70 9.51
C ASP A 71 -1.66 1.30 9.36
N ALA A 72 -2.38 1.12 10.47
CA ALA A 72 -3.81 0.80 10.44
C ALA A 72 -4.61 1.90 9.73
N PRO A 73 -5.59 1.57 8.88
CA PRO A 73 -6.47 2.57 8.28
C PRO A 73 -7.22 3.34 9.35
N ILE A 74 -7.24 4.66 9.18
CA ILE A 74 -7.98 5.60 10.01
C ILE A 74 -9.18 6.10 9.23
N LEU A 75 -10.38 5.78 9.71
CA LEU A 75 -11.65 6.24 9.15
C LEU A 75 -12.23 7.32 10.06
N PHE A 76 -12.41 8.51 9.54
CA PHE A 76 -13.08 9.56 10.29
C PHE A 76 -14.60 9.34 10.36
N LEU A 77 -15.14 9.52 11.55
CA LEU A 77 -16.59 9.67 11.79
C LEU A 77 -16.85 11.16 11.97
N THR A 78 -17.62 11.79 11.09
CA THR A 78 -17.73 13.26 11.13
C THR A 78 -19.12 13.77 10.82
N ALA A 79 -19.53 14.81 11.54
CA ALA A 79 -20.69 15.61 11.16
C ALA A 79 -20.38 16.67 10.08
N ARG A 80 -19.08 16.91 9.80
CA ARG A 80 -18.64 17.83 8.75
C ARG A 80 -18.68 17.13 7.41
N THR A 81 -19.50 17.64 6.51
CA THR A 81 -19.68 17.13 5.14
C THR A 81 -19.17 18.11 4.09
N ASP A 82 -18.55 19.22 4.54
CA ASP A 82 -17.97 20.19 3.63
C ASP A 82 -16.68 19.65 3.00
N GLU A 83 -16.50 19.95 1.72
CA GLU A 83 -15.39 19.45 0.90
C GLU A 83 -14.01 19.81 1.49
N ALA A 84 -13.89 20.99 2.08
CA ALA A 84 -12.64 21.47 2.67
C ALA A 84 -12.20 20.59 3.86
N SER A 85 -13.13 20.26 4.76
CA SER A 85 -12.85 19.36 5.91
C SER A 85 -12.50 17.93 5.48
N ILE A 86 -13.12 17.44 4.41
CA ILE A 86 -12.83 16.12 3.86
C ILE A 86 -11.41 16.10 3.26
N LEU A 87 -11.05 17.10 2.46
CA LEU A 87 -9.73 17.21 1.84
C LEU A 87 -8.63 17.40 2.90
N GLU A 88 -8.90 18.19 3.96
CA GLU A 88 -7.97 18.32 5.09
C GLU A 88 -7.72 16.97 5.76
N GLY A 89 -8.79 16.23 6.07
CA GLY A 89 -8.68 14.91 6.73
C GLY A 89 -7.87 13.91 5.93
N LEU A 90 -8.10 13.80 4.62
CA LEU A 90 -7.34 12.92 3.73
C LEU A 90 -5.87 13.39 3.59
N GLY A 91 -5.63 14.70 3.54
CA GLY A 91 -4.28 15.28 3.49
C GLY A 91 -3.45 15.03 4.75
N ILE A 92 -4.08 14.80 5.90
CA ILE A 92 -3.43 14.49 7.19
C ILE A 92 -3.04 12.99 7.29
N GLY A 93 -3.57 12.14 6.41
CA GLY A 93 -3.26 10.71 6.41
C GLY A 93 -4.41 9.81 6.88
N ALA A 94 -5.65 10.31 6.89
CA ALA A 94 -6.83 9.45 6.99
C ALA A 94 -7.06 8.70 5.68
N ASP A 95 -7.63 7.51 5.79
CA ASP A 95 -7.85 6.60 4.66
C ASP A 95 -9.27 6.68 4.11
N ASP A 96 -10.23 7.13 4.92
CA ASP A 96 -11.64 7.28 4.55
C ASP A 96 -12.38 8.16 5.55
N TYR A 97 -13.61 8.51 5.22
CA TYR A 97 -14.53 9.23 6.12
C TYR A 97 -15.94 8.66 6.01
N LEU A 98 -16.69 8.78 7.10
CA LEU A 98 -18.10 8.38 7.22
C LEU A 98 -18.89 9.51 7.87
N ALA A 99 -19.83 10.10 7.10
CA ALA A 99 -20.65 11.21 7.57
C ALA A 99 -21.68 10.75 8.62
N LYS A 100 -21.79 11.47 9.74
CA LYS A 100 -22.85 11.30 10.75
C LYS A 100 -24.10 12.10 10.34
N PRO A 101 -25.32 11.52 10.44
CA PRO A 101 -25.65 10.18 10.90
C PRO A 101 -25.42 9.12 9.79
N PHE A 102 -24.84 7.99 10.13
CA PHE A 102 -24.58 6.90 9.20
C PHE A 102 -25.42 5.65 9.51
N ARG A 103 -25.57 4.79 8.50
CA ARG A 103 -26.19 3.48 8.67
C ARG A 103 -25.14 2.48 9.15
N VAL A 104 -25.51 1.61 10.09
CA VAL A 104 -24.63 0.53 10.59
C VAL A 104 -24.12 -0.34 9.45
N ALA A 105 -24.94 -0.61 8.43
CA ALA A 105 -24.53 -1.38 7.26
C ALA A 105 -23.41 -0.69 6.46
N GLU A 106 -23.44 0.65 6.36
CA GLU A 106 -22.40 1.42 5.70
C GLU A 106 -21.08 1.38 6.49
N LEU A 107 -21.13 1.59 7.81
CA LEU A 107 -19.94 1.44 8.68
C LEU A 107 -19.29 0.07 8.49
N ARG A 108 -20.09 -1.01 8.58
CA ARG A 108 -19.60 -2.40 8.41
C ARG A 108 -18.97 -2.62 7.04
N ALA A 109 -19.59 -2.12 5.98
CA ALA A 109 -19.08 -2.26 4.62
C ALA A 109 -17.73 -1.53 4.43
N ARG A 110 -17.57 -0.32 4.97
CA ARG A 110 -16.31 0.45 4.91
C ARG A 110 -15.21 -0.21 5.71
N VAL A 111 -15.48 -0.60 6.97
CA VAL A 111 -14.52 -1.34 7.80
C VAL A 111 -14.08 -2.63 7.10
N ALA A 112 -15.03 -3.43 6.59
CA ALA A 112 -14.70 -4.65 5.85
C ALA A 112 -13.87 -4.38 4.59
N ALA A 113 -14.11 -3.27 3.88
CA ALA A 113 -13.34 -2.89 2.70
C ALA A 113 -11.89 -2.55 3.05
N HIS A 114 -11.66 -1.77 4.12
CA HIS A 114 -10.32 -1.41 4.58
C HIS A 114 -9.57 -2.60 5.15
N LEU A 115 -10.19 -3.43 6.02
CA LEU A 115 -9.60 -4.66 6.53
C LEU A 115 -9.27 -5.65 5.43
N ARG A 116 -10.09 -5.75 4.37
CA ARG A 116 -9.79 -6.59 3.21
C ARG A 116 -8.60 -6.04 2.40
N ARG A 117 -8.41 -4.72 2.34
CA ARG A 117 -7.21 -4.10 1.73
C ARG A 117 -5.95 -4.39 2.55
N GLN A 118 -6.05 -4.45 3.88
CA GLN A 118 -4.94 -4.85 4.77
C GLN A 118 -4.71 -6.38 4.74
N ASN A 119 -5.78 -7.18 4.80
CA ASN A 119 -5.76 -8.64 4.69
C ASN A 119 -5.70 -9.15 3.24
N ARG A 120 -5.88 -8.32 2.24
CA ARG A 120 -5.08 -8.51 1.08
C ARG A 120 -3.67 -8.35 1.63
N THR A 121 -2.99 -9.47 1.83
CA THR A 121 -1.58 -9.54 1.49
C THR A 121 -1.53 -8.72 0.21
N PRO A 122 -0.95 -7.52 0.18
CA PRO A 122 -0.74 -6.86 -1.10
C PRO A 122 -0.20 -7.98 -1.93
N VAL A 123 -0.55 -8.07 -3.20
CA VAL A 123 0.13 -9.00 -4.08
C VAL A 123 1.53 -8.41 -4.18
N HIS A 124 2.26 -8.52 -3.05
CA HIS A 124 3.67 -8.18 -2.95
C HIS A 124 4.46 -9.17 -3.79
N ARG A 125 3.74 -10.17 -4.33
CA ARG A 125 4.30 -11.15 -5.24
C ARG A 125 3.69 -10.95 -6.63
N LEU A 126 4.40 -10.25 -7.46
CA LEU A 126 4.16 -10.20 -8.89
C LEU A 126 4.81 -11.43 -9.52
N VAL A 127 4.09 -12.20 -10.33
CA VAL A 127 4.69 -13.28 -11.14
C VAL A 127 4.53 -12.90 -12.61
N ARG A 128 5.64 -12.84 -13.34
CA ARG A 128 5.68 -12.53 -14.77
C ARG A 128 6.77 -13.33 -15.47
N GLY A 129 6.39 -14.16 -16.46
CA GLY A 129 7.36 -14.96 -17.21
C GLY A 129 8.13 -15.96 -16.38
N GLY A 130 7.50 -16.56 -15.35
CA GLY A 130 8.14 -17.49 -14.43
C GLY A 130 9.05 -16.84 -13.38
N VAL A 131 9.18 -15.52 -13.39
CA VAL A 131 9.88 -14.75 -12.34
C VAL A 131 8.88 -14.24 -11.33
N SER A 132 9.08 -14.51 -10.05
CA SER A 132 8.32 -13.98 -8.94
C SER A 132 9.08 -12.85 -8.29
N PHE A 133 8.40 -11.74 -8.03
CA PHE A 133 8.91 -10.56 -7.34
C PHE A 133 8.16 -10.42 -6.01
N ASP A 134 8.87 -10.36 -4.90
CA ASP A 134 8.34 -9.87 -3.64
C ASP A 134 8.57 -8.36 -3.58
N LEU A 135 7.49 -7.60 -3.79
CA LEU A 135 7.54 -6.14 -3.87
C LEU A 135 7.84 -5.49 -2.51
N SER A 136 7.58 -6.19 -1.40
CA SER A 136 7.87 -5.70 -0.05
C SER A 136 9.32 -5.94 0.35
N ALA A 137 9.80 -7.18 0.17
CA ALA A 137 11.19 -7.54 0.48
C ALA A 137 12.15 -7.01 -0.58
N ARG A 138 11.65 -6.60 -1.77
CA ARG A 138 12.44 -6.26 -2.96
C ARG A 138 13.36 -7.41 -3.38
N GLU A 139 12.80 -8.60 -3.37
CA GLU A 139 13.47 -9.84 -3.76
C GLU A 139 12.79 -10.43 -5.00
N ALA A 140 13.57 -11.16 -5.78
CA ALA A 140 13.06 -11.89 -6.94
C ALA A 140 13.55 -13.33 -6.93
N ALA A 141 12.77 -14.24 -7.54
CA ALA A 141 13.14 -15.64 -7.68
C ALA A 141 12.58 -16.23 -8.98
N VAL A 142 13.24 -17.27 -9.48
CA VAL A 142 12.78 -18.12 -10.59
C VAL A 142 12.40 -19.48 -9.99
N GLY A 143 11.10 -19.78 -9.91
CA GLY A 143 10.63 -20.91 -9.10
C GLY A 143 11.02 -20.76 -7.63
N GLU A 144 11.84 -21.69 -7.11
CA GLU A 144 12.40 -21.62 -5.75
C GLU A 144 13.84 -21.05 -5.72
N THR A 145 14.44 -20.73 -6.87
CA THR A 145 15.80 -20.23 -6.96
C THR A 145 15.83 -18.70 -6.78
N PRO A 146 16.44 -18.16 -5.72
CA PRO A 146 16.59 -16.72 -5.54
C PRO A 146 17.37 -16.10 -6.71
N LEU A 147 16.92 -14.92 -7.16
CA LEU A 147 17.56 -14.14 -8.20
C LEU A 147 18.35 -12.99 -7.56
N PRO A 148 19.68 -13.05 -7.47
CA PRO A 148 20.49 -12.10 -6.70
C PRO A 148 20.67 -10.78 -7.44
N LEU A 149 19.58 -10.01 -7.57
CA LEU A 149 19.58 -8.69 -8.20
C LEU A 149 20.16 -7.62 -7.25
N THR A 150 20.92 -6.69 -7.80
CA THR A 150 21.24 -5.46 -7.09
C THR A 150 19.98 -4.59 -6.96
N ARG A 151 20.01 -3.56 -6.11
CA ARG A 151 18.88 -2.65 -5.91
C ARG A 151 18.39 -2.01 -7.23
N SER A 152 19.32 -1.58 -8.08
CA SER A 152 19.00 -0.98 -9.39
C SER A 152 18.45 -2.01 -10.38
N GLU A 153 19.04 -3.20 -10.43
CA GLU A 153 18.56 -4.29 -11.29
C GLU A 153 17.15 -4.75 -10.88
N TYR A 154 16.89 -4.85 -9.56
CA TYR A 154 15.56 -5.17 -9.05
C TYR A 154 14.55 -4.10 -9.49
N ALA A 155 14.84 -2.81 -9.29
CA ALA A 155 13.95 -1.72 -9.64
C ALA A 155 13.65 -1.67 -11.15
N ILE A 156 14.62 -1.95 -12.00
CA ILE A 156 14.42 -2.08 -13.45
C ILE A 156 13.49 -3.25 -13.76
N CYS A 157 13.73 -4.43 -13.18
CA CYS A 157 12.89 -5.61 -13.39
C CYS A 157 11.46 -5.36 -12.90
N GLU A 158 11.30 -4.82 -11.71
CA GLU A 158 10.00 -4.48 -11.11
C GLU A 158 9.22 -3.53 -12.02
N HIS A 159 9.84 -2.42 -12.44
CA HIS A 159 9.20 -1.43 -13.30
C HIS A 159 8.72 -2.06 -14.63
N LEU A 160 9.57 -2.82 -15.29
CA LEU A 160 9.24 -3.46 -16.56
C LEU A 160 8.21 -4.59 -16.41
N ALA A 161 8.26 -5.37 -15.31
CA ALA A 161 7.32 -6.46 -15.06
C ALA A 161 5.93 -5.97 -14.65
N LEU A 162 5.84 -4.86 -13.89
CA LEU A 162 4.57 -4.20 -13.57
C LEU A 162 3.85 -3.70 -14.83
N HIS A 163 4.62 -3.31 -15.86
CA HIS A 163 4.11 -2.80 -17.13
C HIS A 163 4.39 -3.79 -18.28
N ALA A 164 4.25 -5.09 -18.01
CA ALA A 164 4.53 -6.13 -18.99
C ALA A 164 3.75 -5.90 -20.31
N GLY A 165 4.46 -6.01 -21.44
CA GLY A 165 3.92 -5.73 -22.76
C GLY A 165 4.13 -4.28 -23.24
N GLN A 166 4.47 -3.35 -22.34
CA GLN A 166 4.82 -1.98 -22.70
C GLN A 166 6.33 -1.84 -22.95
N THR A 167 6.70 -1.08 -23.97
CA THR A 167 8.10 -0.78 -24.29
C THR A 167 8.49 0.56 -23.67
N PHE A 168 9.64 0.58 -23.00
CA PHE A 168 10.22 1.79 -22.40
C PHE A 168 11.55 2.11 -23.03
N THR A 169 11.79 3.40 -23.30
CA THR A 169 13.11 3.85 -23.73
C THR A 169 14.11 3.76 -22.58
N LYS A 170 15.39 3.87 -22.88
CA LYS A 170 16.42 3.84 -21.83
C LYS A 170 16.27 5.03 -20.87
N GLU A 171 15.95 6.20 -21.40
CA GLU A 171 15.69 7.41 -20.64
C GLU A 171 14.51 7.23 -19.69
N GLN A 172 13.40 6.67 -20.18
CA GLN A 172 12.22 6.40 -19.36
C GLN A 172 12.52 5.41 -18.23
N ILE A 173 13.30 4.35 -18.50
CA ILE A 173 13.74 3.41 -17.47
C ILE A 173 14.65 4.10 -16.46
N TYR A 174 15.58 4.92 -16.94
CA TYR A 174 16.50 5.66 -16.07
C TYR A 174 15.74 6.62 -15.14
N GLU A 175 14.84 7.44 -15.67
CA GLU A 175 14.01 8.38 -14.89
C GLU A 175 13.14 7.65 -13.86
N ALA A 176 12.49 6.54 -14.27
CA ALA A 176 11.63 5.78 -13.37
C ALA A 176 12.37 5.13 -12.18
N VAL A 177 13.64 4.75 -12.38
CA VAL A 177 14.44 4.00 -11.39
C VAL A 177 15.36 4.91 -10.59
N PHE A 178 15.94 5.94 -11.21
CA PHE A 178 16.99 6.79 -10.61
C PHE A 178 16.55 8.24 -10.35
N GLY A 179 15.38 8.66 -10.88
CA GLY A 179 14.87 10.02 -10.75
C GLY A 179 15.41 10.99 -11.80
N ILE A 180 14.86 12.23 -11.80
CA ILE A 180 15.09 13.25 -12.83
C ILE A 180 16.46 13.96 -12.67
N ASP A 181 17.13 13.86 -11.52
CA ASP A 181 18.35 14.65 -11.20
C ASP A 181 19.65 14.05 -11.74
N GLY A 182 19.61 12.97 -12.50
CA GLY A 182 20.79 12.35 -13.11
C GLY A 182 20.92 12.71 -14.60
N THR A 183 22.14 13.01 -15.07
CA THR A 183 22.43 12.92 -16.51
C THR A 183 22.19 11.49 -16.94
N ALA A 184 21.12 11.27 -17.73
CA ALA A 184 20.74 9.95 -18.18
C ALA A 184 21.91 9.27 -18.90
N ASP A 185 22.55 8.30 -18.22
CA ASP A 185 23.61 7.51 -18.85
C ASP A 185 22.98 6.27 -19.47
N ASP A 186 22.69 6.36 -20.76
CA ASP A 186 22.13 5.29 -21.60
C ASP A 186 22.94 3.99 -21.51
N THR A 187 24.22 4.09 -21.17
CA THR A 187 25.14 2.94 -21.04
C THR A 187 24.85 2.17 -19.76
N ALA A 188 24.45 2.85 -18.68
CA ALA A 188 24.14 2.24 -17.40
C ALA A 188 22.93 1.29 -17.50
N VAL A 189 21.83 1.72 -18.12
CA VAL A 189 20.62 0.89 -18.33
C VAL A 189 20.98 -0.34 -19.16
N THR A 190 21.74 -0.15 -20.25
CA THR A 190 22.16 -1.25 -21.13
C THR A 190 23.01 -2.28 -20.35
N GLN A 191 23.91 -1.83 -19.49
CA GLN A 191 24.74 -2.72 -18.68
C GLN A 191 23.90 -3.47 -17.63
N HIS A 192 22.94 -2.81 -16.97
CA HIS A 192 22.02 -3.45 -16.04
C HIS A 192 21.19 -4.53 -16.73
N ILE A 193 20.62 -4.26 -17.91
CA ILE A 193 19.87 -5.26 -18.69
C ILE A 193 20.72 -6.48 -19.02
N LYS A 194 21.99 -6.28 -19.42
CA LYS A 194 22.93 -7.38 -19.67
C LYS A 194 23.15 -8.23 -18.42
N ASN A 195 23.36 -7.60 -17.27
CA ASN A 195 23.59 -8.28 -16.00
C ASN A 195 22.33 -9.05 -15.54
N ILE A 196 21.15 -8.42 -15.66
CA ILE A 196 19.85 -9.06 -15.35
C ILE A 196 19.68 -10.34 -16.18
N ARG A 197 19.89 -10.28 -17.50
CA ARG A 197 19.80 -11.46 -18.38
C ARG A 197 20.76 -12.57 -18.00
N ALA A 198 22.00 -12.21 -17.63
CA ALA A 198 22.98 -13.19 -17.16
C ALA A 198 22.52 -13.89 -15.87
N LYS A 199 21.95 -13.15 -14.92
CA LYS A 199 21.40 -13.69 -13.66
C LYS A 199 20.15 -14.55 -13.90
N LEU A 200 19.23 -14.11 -14.77
CA LEU A 200 18.06 -14.90 -15.18
C LEU A 200 18.48 -16.24 -15.79
N ARG A 201 19.51 -16.24 -16.65
CA ARG A 201 20.06 -17.48 -17.24
C ARG A 201 20.66 -18.40 -16.19
N ALA A 202 21.41 -17.85 -15.25
CA ALA A 202 21.99 -18.59 -14.13
C ALA A 202 20.92 -19.20 -13.20
N ALA A 203 19.75 -18.54 -13.08
CA ALA A 203 18.60 -19.01 -12.31
C ALA A 203 17.71 -20.01 -13.08
N GLY A 204 18.06 -20.40 -14.32
CA GLY A 204 17.36 -21.41 -15.08
C GLY A 204 16.37 -20.90 -16.14
N VAL A 205 16.31 -19.58 -16.39
CA VAL A 205 15.53 -19.05 -17.53
C VAL A 205 16.27 -19.34 -18.82
N ALA A 206 15.69 -20.20 -19.67
CA ALA A 206 16.34 -20.67 -20.91
C ALA A 206 16.63 -19.52 -21.89
N GLU A 207 15.67 -18.62 -22.07
CA GLU A 207 15.74 -17.52 -23.03
C GLU A 207 15.44 -16.16 -22.36
N PRO A 208 16.37 -15.60 -21.57
CA PRO A 208 16.17 -14.32 -20.91
C PRO A 208 15.87 -13.16 -21.87
N GLU A 209 16.37 -13.25 -23.11
CA GLU A 209 16.18 -12.27 -24.17
C GLU A 209 14.73 -12.24 -24.70
N THR A 210 14.00 -13.35 -24.60
CA THR A 210 12.58 -13.40 -24.94
C THR A 210 11.69 -12.91 -23.83
N LEU A 211 12.13 -13.06 -22.57
CA LEU A 211 11.44 -12.55 -21.39
C LEU A 211 11.64 -11.04 -21.22
N LEU A 212 12.88 -10.60 -21.23
CA LEU A 212 13.29 -9.21 -21.20
C LEU A 212 13.81 -8.83 -22.59
N LYS A 213 12.90 -8.38 -23.44
CA LYS A 213 13.15 -8.11 -24.87
C LYS A 213 13.90 -6.80 -25.10
N THR A 214 14.74 -6.79 -26.12
CA THR A 214 15.23 -5.55 -26.74
C THR A 214 14.33 -5.24 -27.92
N ILE A 215 13.75 -4.04 -27.94
CA ILE A 215 13.04 -3.49 -29.07
C ILE A 215 14.01 -2.55 -29.77
N TRP A 216 14.58 -3.00 -30.90
CA TRP A 216 15.65 -2.32 -31.59
C TRP A 216 15.25 -0.88 -31.99
N GLY A 217 16.11 0.06 -31.68
CA GLY A 217 15.87 1.49 -31.93
C GLY A 217 14.90 2.15 -30.96
N VAL A 218 14.31 1.41 -29.99
CA VAL A 218 13.35 1.96 -29.00
C VAL A 218 13.82 1.77 -27.57
N GLY A 219 14.02 0.52 -27.12
CA GLY A 219 14.36 0.25 -25.71
C GLY A 219 14.12 -1.17 -25.28
N TYR A 220 13.48 -1.36 -24.12
CA TYR A 220 13.28 -2.67 -23.51
C TYR A 220 11.82 -2.90 -23.11
N GLN A 221 11.44 -4.17 -23.07
CA GLN A 221 10.09 -4.62 -22.75
C GLN A 221 10.15 -5.92 -21.96
N TRP A 222 9.37 -6.03 -20.89
CA TRP A 222 9.07 -7.33 -20.28
C TRP A 222 7.95 -8.01 -21.06
N LYS A 223 8.12 -9.30 -21.35
CA LYS A 223 7.13 -10.08 -22.11
C LYS A 223 5.79 -10.11 -21.37
N ASN A 224 4.72 -9.80 -22.08
CA ASN A 224 3.38 -10.06 -21.58
C ASN A 224 3.06 -11.55 -21.77
N GLU A 225 2.61 -12.22 -20.72
CA GLU A 225 2.02 -13.55 -20.83
C GLU A 225 0.59 -13.35 -21.35
N GLY A 226 0.34 -13.76 -22.59
CA GLY A 226 -1.00 -13.87 -23.16
C GLY A 226 -1.74 -15.05 -22.56
#